data_54d15dc71376d3528d10b6ad8df4c40f
#
_entry.id   54d15dc71376d3528d10b6ad8df4c40f
#
_cell.length_a   1.000
_cell.length_b   1.000
_cell.length_c   1.000
_cell.angle_alpha   90.00
_cell.angle_beta   90.00
_cell.angle_gamma   90.00
#
_symmetry.space_group_name_H-M   'P 1'
#
loop_
_entity.id
_entity.type
_entity.pdbx_description
1 polymer ?
#
loop_
_entity_poly.entity_id
_entity_poly.type
_entity_poly.pdbx_seq_one_letter_code
_entity_poly.pdbx_strand_id
1 'polypeptide(L)'
;MMIDSRAATPSFAVQALMYVGLAFVMLGNYYGYDSVAPVAEQLSRELHFTDTQIGTLNAIYSLPNIFLVVVGGVLVDRFTARRMVVGTTALCLVGAVVTALGAQFPVMAAGRLLFGIGSETLSVATTVALAQWFAGRYFALLFAANLSLARLGSYLADRSPSFAHGLYARGWQPPMWLAVGFAVASFAGALVYFVLDRREAPRGTLALPPPPERFDWRHLLSFRSEYWLLVGTCVAFYSVIFPFRSTFAIKYLQQAQGLSLDAASTLNSYVFLAAVFATPVFGLILDRTGRNARLLAAGAVLLPLSFLVLVTLPGSAGLSTTLLGVSFSFLPAVLWPTVVRYSPPEQLGTAYGIMTTLQNAGLFGANIIAGYLNDTSGASAVNPGGYAPMLWFFGLLSLAAFLCTAALLWFDRGSAARSAAPAGHGGQLT
;
A
#
# COMPACT_ATOMS: atom_id res chain seq x y z
N MET A 1 -21.21 13.29 43.60
CA MET A 1 -22.04 12.53 42.66
C MET A 1 -21.10 11.56 41.94
N MET A 2 -20.99 10.34 42.50
CA MET A 2 -20.10 9.31 41.93
C MET A 2 -20.70 8.84 40.62
N ILE A 3 -19.95 9.06 39.52
CA ILE A 3 -20.29 8.50 38.21
C ILE A 3 -19.94 7.01 38.27
N ASP A 4 -20.96 6.20 38.21
CA ASP A 4 -20.90 4.74 38.20
C ASP A 4 -20.26 4.27 36.91
N SER A 5 -18.92 4.04 36.92
CA SER A 5 -18.07 3.74 35.76
C SER A 5 -18.02 2.24 35.47
N ARG A 6 -19.11 1.50 35.64
CA ARG A 6 -19.21 0.09 35.19
C ARG A 6 -19.95 0.00 33.87
N ALA A 7 -19.44 0.62 32.82
CA ALA A 7 -19.73 0.13 31.47
C ALA A 7 -19.10 -1.27 31.38
N ALA A 8 -19.92 -2.31 31.36
CA ALA A 8 -19.44 -3.69 31.23
C ALA A 8 -18.60 -3.79 29.95
N THR A 9 -17.33 -4.16 30.07
CA THR A 9 -16.50 -4.44 28.90
C THR A 9 -17.16 -5.55 28.08
N PRO A 10 -17.31 -5.38 26.74
CA PRO A 10 -17.93 -6.40 25.92
C PRO A 10 -17.24 -7.76 26.10
N SER A 11 -17.99 -8.83 25.97
CA SER A 11 -17.42 -10.18 26.08
C SER A 11 -16.31 -10.40 25.06
N PHE A 12 -15.34 -11.25 25.37
CA PHE A 12 -14.27 -11.61 24.46
C PHE A 12 -14.79 -12.09 23.10
N ALA A 13 -15.90 -12.85 23.07
CA ALA A 13 -16.51 -13.32 21.84
C ALA A 13 -17.01 -12.17 20.95
N VAL A 14 -17.60 -11.12 21.53
CA VAL A 14 -18.04 -9.94 20.79
C VAL A 14 -16.83 -9.19 20.23
N GLN A 15 -15.79 -8.97 21.02
CA GLN A 15 -14.57 -8.31 20.56
C GLN A 15 -13.89 -9.08 19.44
N ALA A 16 -13.79 -10.41 19.57
CA ALA A 16 -13.25 -11.28 18.53
C ALA A 16 -14.06 -11.19 17.23
N LEU A 17 -15.38 -11.20 17.31
CA LEU A 17 -16.26 -11.10 16.14
C LEU A 17 -16.17 -9.72 15.46
N MET A 18 -16.04 -8.64 16.24
CA MET A 18 -15.75 -7.29 15.69
C MET A 18 -14.44 -7.27 14.95
N TYR A 19 -13.38 -7.83 15.55
CA TYR A 19 -12.07 -7.90 14.91
C TYR A 19 -12.10 -8.72 13.61
N VAL A 20 -12.74 -9.89 13.62
CA VAL A 20 -12.92 -10.73 12.44
C VAL A 20 -13.67 -9.97 11.34
N GLY A 21 -14.73 -9.22 11.69
CA GLY A 21 -15.43 -8.36 10.73
C GLY A 21 -14.48 -7.35 10.06
N LEU A 22 -13.70 -6.60 10.86
CA LEU A 22 -12.72 -5.63 10.35
C LEU A 22 -11.58 -6.30 9.55
N ALA A 23 -11.20 -7.51 9.92
CA ALA A 23 -10.21 -8.32 9.20
C ALA A 23 -10.70 -8.69 7.79
N PHE A 24 -11.94 -9.14 7.65
CA PHE A 24 -12.56 -9.41 6.34
C PHE A 24 -12.69 -8.14 5.50
N VAL A 25 -12.97 -7.00 6.13
CA VAL A 25 -13.01 -5.69 5.45
C VAL A 25 -11.68 -5.42 4.74
N MET A 26 -10.56 -5.55 5.44
CA MET A 26 -9.23 -5.28 4.86
C MET A 26 -8.81 -6.35 3.86
N LEU A 27 -9.05 -7.62 4.14
CA LEU A 27 -8.73 -8.72 3.22
C LEU A 27 -9.43 -8.55 1.88
N GLY A 28 -10.76 -8.32 1.88
CA GLY A 28 -11.54 -8.16 0.67
C GLY A 28 -11.18 -6.87 -0.09
N ASN A 29 -10.87 -5.79 0.60
CA ASN A 29 -10.41 -4.55 -0.01
C ASN A 29 -9.11 -4.74 -0.80
N TYR A 30 -8.11 -5.38 -0.22
CA TYR A 30 -6.82 -5.60 -0.89
C TYR A 30 -6.89 -6.68 -1.97
N TYR A 31 -7.78 -7.68 -1.82
CA TYR A 31 -8.09 -8.59 -2.92
C TYR A 31 -8.64 -7.83 -4.13
N GLY A 32 -9.63 -6.95 -3.93
CA GLY A 32 -10.22 -6.13 -4.98
C GLY A 32 -9.22 -5.17 -5.64
N TYR A 33 -8.28 -4.61 -4.86
CA TYR A 33 -7.21 -3.77 -5.39
C TYR A 33 -6.35 -4.54 -6.40
N ASP A 34 -5.86 -5.73 -6.04
CA ASP A 34 -4.92 -6.50 -6.83
C ASP A 34 -5.57 -7.43 -7.87
N SER A 35 -6.90 -7.49 -7.94
CA SER A 35 -7.65 -8.37 -8.85
C SER A 35 -7.44 -8.10 -10.34
N VAL A 36 -6.94 -6.91 -10.72
CA VAL A 36 -6.71 -6.52 -12.12
C VAL A 36 -5.45 -7.18 -12.69
N ALA A 37 -4.39 -7.35 -11.90
CA ALA A 37 -3.12 -7.87 -12.39
C ALA A 37 -3.22 -9.29 -13.01
N PRO A 38 -3.94 -10.26 -12.41
CA PRO A 38 -4.07 -11.59 -13.00
C PRO A 38 -4.91 -11.65 -14.28
N VAL A 39 -5.73 -10.65 -14.57
CA VAL A 39 -6.55 -10.57 -15.80
C VAL A 39 -5.98 -9.62 -16.85
N ALA A 40 -4.87 -8.94 -16.56
CA ALA A 40 -4.31 -7.91 -17.44
C ALA A 40 -4.07 -8.38 -18.88
N GLU A 41 -3.53 -9.60 -19.04
CA GLU A 41 -3.33 -10.20 -20.38
C GLU A 41 -4.66 -10.50 -21.08
N GLN A 42 -5.66 -11.00 -20.33
CA GLN A 42 -6.99 -11.27 -20.88
C GLN A 42 -7.71 -9.98 -21.30
N LEU A 43 -7.58 -8.89 -20.53
CA LEU A 43 -8.11 -7.58 -20.92
C LEU A 43 -7.51 -7.08 -22.23
N SER A 44 -6.18 -7.26 -22.40
CA SER A 44 -5.53 -6.94 -23.68
C SER A 44 -6.02 -7.80 -24.83
N ARG A 45 -6.17 -9.11 -24.63
CA ARG A 45 -6.54 -10.05 -25.67
C ARG A 45 -8.03 -9.97 -26.06
N GLU A 46 -8.91 -9.88 -25.06
CA GLU A 46 -10.37 -10.01 -25.26
C GLU A 46 -11.05 -8.66 -25.44
N LEU A 47 -10.58 -7.59 -24.78
CA LEU A 47 -11.14 -6.25 -24.86
C LEU A 47 -10.27 -5.26 -25.64
N HIS A 48 -9.11 -5.73 -26.13
CA HIS A 48 -8.12 -4.90 -26.85
C HIS A 48 -7.62 -3.69 -26.04
N PHE A 49 -7.57 -3.82 -24.72
CA PHE A 49 -7.01 -2.75 -23.88
C PHE A 49 -5.51 -2.64 -24.10
N THR A 50 -5.06 -1.39 -24.28
CA THR A 50 -3.64 -1.08 -24.32
C THR A 50 -3.01 -1.18 -22.92
N ASP A 51 -1.69 -1.29 -22.83
CA ASP A 51 -0.99 -1.30 -21.55
C ASP A 51 -1.13 0.02 -20.80
N THR A 52 -1.25 1.15 -21.52
CA THR A 52 -1.60 2.45 -20.94
C THR A 52 -2.98 2.41 -20.26
N GLN A 53 -3.98 1.79 -20.90
CA GLN A 53 -5.31 1.65 -20.31
C GLN A 53 -5.29 0.75 -19.08
N ILE A 54 -4.57 -0.40 -19.13
CA ILE A 54 -4.39 -1.29 -17.97
C ILE A 54 -3.68 -0.57 -16.82
N GLY A 55 -2.60 0.15 -17.12
CA GLY A 55 -1.91 0.99 -16.15
C GLY A 55 -2.84 2.06 -15.54
N THR A 56 -3.69 2.68 -16.39
CA THR A 56 -4.65 3.69 -15.93
C THR A 56 -5.71 3.10 -15.00
N LEU A 57 -6.15 1.85 -15.17
CA LEU A 57 -7.09 1.21 -14.24
C LEU A 57 -6.55 1.15 -12.80
N ASN A 58 -5.24 0.95 -12.63
CA ASN A 58 -4.61 0.97 -11.32
C ASN A 58 -4.14 2.38 -10.90
N ALA A 59 -3.77 3.23 -11.86
CA ALA A 59 -3.46 4.64 -11.60
C ALA A 59 -4.67 5.39 -11.03
N ILE A 60 -5.83 5.26 -11.66
CA ILE A 60 -7.05 5.99 -11.29
C ILE A 60 -7.56 5.65 -9.89
N TYR A 61 -7.22 4.47 -9.38
CA TYR A 61 -7.42 4.10 -7.98
C TYR A 61 -6.68 5.03 -7.02
N SER A 62 -5.44 5.43 -7.37
CA SER A 62 -4.60 6.30 -6.52
C SER A 62 -4.96 7.79 -6.66
N LEU A 63 -5.71 8.18 -7.70
CA LEU A 63 -6.06 9.57 -7.96
C LEU A 63 -6.84 10.25 -6.82
N PRO A 64 -7.89 9.63 -6.24
CA PRO A 64 -8.60 10.22 -5.11
C PRO A 64 -7.68 10.49 -3.91
N ASN A 65 -6.68 9.65 -3.71
CA ASN A 65 -5.81 9.69 -2.54
C ASN A 65 -4.85 10.87 -2.55
N ILE A 66 -4.57 11.43 -3.72
CA ILE A 66 -3.80 12.67 -3.85
C ILE A 66 -4.53 13.82 -3.13
N PHE A 67 -5.87 13.79 -3.11
CA PHE A 67 -6.70 14.86 -2.55
C PHE A 67 -7.39 14.46 -1.24
N LEU A 68 -7.77 13.19 -1.07
CA LEU A 68 -8.60 12.73 0.04
C LEU A 68 -7.83 12.45 1.33
N VAL A 69 -6.50 12.42 1.32
CA VAL A 69 -5.71 12.22 2.54
C VAL A 69 -6.06 13.27 3.61
N VAL A 70 -6.23 14.53 3.19
CA VAL A 70 -6.63 15.62 4.10
C VAL A 70 -8.12 15.55 4.45
N VAL A 71 -8.96 15.17 3.49
CA VAL A 71 -10.42 15.13 3.65
C VAL A 71 -10.88 13.90 4.45
N GLY A 72 -10.17 12.78 4.32
CA GLY A 72 -10.51 11.49 4.95
C GLY A 72 -10.56 11.57 6.47
N GLY A 73 -9.58 12.23 7.09
CA GLY A 73 -9.56 12.47 8.53
C GLY A 73 -10.79 13.27 8.99
N VAL A 74 -11.08 14.37 8.32
CA VAL A 74 -12.25 15.23 8.62
C VAL A 74 -13.58 14.47 8.45
N LEU A 75 -13.66 13.59 7.46
CA LEU A 75 -14.86 12.76 7.26
C LEU A 75 -15.05 11.74 8.39
N VAL A 76 -13.98 11.10 8.85
CA VAL A 76 -14.04 10.15 9.98
C VAL A 76 -14.42 10.88 11.27
N ASP A 77 -13.96 12.11 11.49
CA ASP A 77 -14.31 12.92 12.65
C ASP A 77 -15.77 13.38 12.62
N ARG A 78 -16.29 13.67 11.43
CA ARG A 78 -17.69 14.11 11.25
C ARG A 78 -18.69 12.97 11.25
N PHE A 79 -18.31 11.80 10.72
CA PHE A 79 -19.12 10.60 10.66
C PHE A 79 -18.47 9.53 11.53
N THR A 80 -19.20 8.91 12.44
CA THR A 80 -18.68 7.85 13.33
C THR A 80 -17.94 6.76 12.55
N ALA A 81 -16.85 6.19 13.12
CA ALA A 81 -16.04 5.15 12.48
C ALA A 81 -16.90 4.01 11.90
N ARG A 82 -17.93 3.55 12.61
CA ARG A 82 -18.86 2.50 12.14
C ARG A 82 -19.60 2.87 10.85
N ARG A 83 -20.07 4.13 10.71
CA ARG A 83 -20.76 4.59 9.49
C ARG A 83 -19.78 4.71 8.33
N MET A 84 -18.58 5.18 8.63
CA MET A 84 -17.52 5.28 7.63
C MET A 84 -17.10 3.92 7.12
N VAL A 85 -16.85 2.93 7.99
CA VAL A 85 -16.49 1.55 7.57
C VAL A 85 -17.56 0.98 6.64
N VAL A 86 -18.86 1.05 7.00
CA VAL A 86 -19.93 0.51 6.14
C VAL A 86 -20.08 1.30 4.84
N GLY A 87 -20.10 2.63 4.91
CA GLY A 87 -20.31 3.48 3.72
C GLY A 87 -19.16 3.34 2.70
N THR A 88 -17.92 3.32 3.17
CA THR A 88 -16.75 3.17 2.29
C THR A 88 -16.61 1.76 1.74
N THR A 89 -16.94 0.73 2.54
CA THR A 89 -16.99 -0.66 2.04
C THR A 89 -18.11 -0.86 1.01
N ALA A 90 -19.28 -0.22 1.21
CA ALA A 90 -20.35 -0.20 0.21
C ALA A 90 -19.89 0.45 -1.10
N LEU A 91 -19.15 1.56 -1.00
CA LEU A 91 -18.59 2.22 -2.19
C LEU A 91 -17.57 1.33 -2.91
N CYS A 92 -16.71 0.63 -2.17
CA CYS A 92 -15.80 -0.37 -2.73
C CYS A 92 -16.57 -1.50 -3.44
N LEU A 93 -17.65 -2.00 -2.84
CA LEU A 93 -18.49 -3.04 -3.45
C LEU A 93 -19.13 -2.54 -4.77
N VAL A 94 -19.71 -1.34 -4.76
CA VAL A 94 -20.25 -0.72 -5.99
C VAL A 94 -19.18 -0.56 -7.06
N GLY A 95 -18.00 -0.06 -6.67
CA GLY A 95 -16.85 0.07 -7.57
C GLY A 95 -16.40 -1.28 -8.16
N ALA A 96 -16.34 -2.33 -7.35
CA ALA A 96 -16.00 -3.68 -7.81
C ALA A 96 -17.05 -4.22 -8.79
N VAL A 97 -18.36 -4.04 -8.52
CA VAL A 97 -19.45 -4.45 -9.42
C VAL A 97 -19.38 -3.70 -10.74
N VAL A 98 -19.21 -2.37 -10.73
CA VAL A 98 -19.08 -1.56 -11.96
C VAL A 98 -17.85 -2.00 -12.76
N THR A 99 -16.72 -2.31 -12.10
CA THR A 99 -15.52 -2.85 -12.76
C THR A 99 -15.81 -4.20 -13.42
N ALA A 100 -16.53 -5.11 -12.76
CA ALA A 100 -16.84 -6.44 -13.27
C ALA A 100 -17.88 -6.44 -14.41
N LEU A 101 -18.78 -5.44 -14.45
CA LEU A 101 -19.75 -5.25 -15.51
C LEU A 101 -19.18 -4.57 -16.75
N GLY A 102 -18.13 -3.78 -16.59
CA GLY A 102 -17.60 -2.90 -17.62
C GLY A 102 -16.74 -3.62 -18.66
N ALA A 103 -17.29 -3.90 -19.85
CA ALA A 103 -16.50 -4.35 -21.01
C ALA A 103 -15.78 -3.19 -21.74
N GLN A 104 -16.06 -1.95 -21.38
CA GLN A 104 -15.44 -0.76 -21.96
C GLN A 104 -14.54 -0.08 -20.95
N PHE A 105 -13.38 0.41 -21.41
CA PHE A 105 -12.40 1.07 -20.57
C PHE A 105 -13.00 2.19 -19.66
N PRO A 106 -13.82 3.15 -20.16
CA PRO A 106 -14.34 4.21 -19.29
C PRO A 106 -15.21 3.69 -18.14
N VAL A 107 -16.00 2.63 -18.37
CA VAL A 107 -16.86 2.04 -17.35
C VAL A 107 -16.02 1.33 -16.29
N MET A 108 -15.04 0.55 -16.73
CA MET A 108 -14.11 -0.14 -15.81
C MET A 108 -13.29 0.88 -15.01
N ALA A 109 -12.81 1.95 -15.65
CA ALA A 109 -12.09 3.04 -15.00
C ALA A 109 -12.96 3.78 -13.96
N ALA A 110 -14.23 4.04 -14.27
CA ALA A 110 -15.18 4.63 -13.30
C ALA A 110 -15.38 3.71 -12.09
N GLY A 111 -15.51 2.39 -12.31
CA GLY A 111 -15.56 1.40 -11.23
C GLY A 111 -14.32 1.43 -10.34
N ARG A 112 -13.14 1.49 -10.94
CA ARG A 112 -11.84 1.59 -10.22
C ARG A 112 -11.71 2.91 -9.46
N LEU A 113 -12.20 4.02 -10.01
CA LEU A 113 -12.24 5.31 -9.32
C LEU A 113 -13.13 5.26 -8.08
N LEU A 114 -14.35 4.74 -8.20
CA LEU A 114 -15.27 4.55 -7.08
C LEU A 114 -14.66 3.65 -6.00
N PHE A 115 -14.04 2.56 -6.43
CA PHE A 115 -13.32 1.66 -5.52
C PHE A 115 -12.20 2.38 -4.78
N GLY A 116 -11.39 3.20 -5.46
CA GLY A 116 -10.31 3.98 -4.88
C GLY A 116 -10.79 5.00 -3.83
N ILE A 117 -11.88 5.73 -4.12
CA ILE A 117 -12.49 6.67 -3.15
C ILE A 117 -12.90 5.93 -1.86
N GLY A 118 -13.49 4.74 -2.01
CA GLY A 118 -13.88 3.92 -0.86
C GLY A 118 -12.68 3.39 -0.06
N SER A 119 -11.73 2.81 -0.74
CA SER A 119 -10.64 2.00 -0.17
C SER A 119 -9.72 2.77 0.76
N GLU A 120 -9.29 3.97 0.40
CA GLU A 120 -8.38 4.75 1.24
C GLU A 120 -9.07 5.27 2.50
N THR A 121 -10.28 5.81 2.34
CA THR A 121 -11.08 6.24 3.48
C THR A 121 -11.42 5.05 4.40
N LEU A 122 -11.61 3.85 3.82
CA LEU A 122 -11.82 2.61 4.56
C LEU A 122 -10.62 2.24 5.43
N SER A 123 -9.41 2.38 4.93
CA SER A 123 -8.18 2.09 5.69
C SER A 123 -8.07 2.98 6.93
N VAL A 124 -8.37 4.27 6.80
CA VAL A 124 -8.40 5.21 7.92
C VAL A 124 -9.52 4.83 8.91
N ALA A 125 -10.74 4.61 8.41
CA ALA A 125 -11.89 4.28 9.25
C ALA A 125 -11.69 2.97 10.03
N THR A 126 -11.06 1.96 9.41
CA THR A 126 -10.73 0.68 10.06
C THR A 126 -9.67 0.87 11.15
N THR A 127 -8.66 1.70 10.91
CA THR A 127 -7.65 2.04 11.92
C THR A 127 -8.28 2.71 13.14
N VAL A 128 -9.16 3.68 12.91
CA VAL A 128 -9.90 4.36 14.00
C VAL A 128 -10.80 3.38 14.74
N ALA A 129 -11.51 2.50 14.03
CA ALA A 129 -12.36 1.47 14.65
C ALA A 129 -11.55 0.52 15.53
N LEU A 130 -10.38 0.06 15.07
CA LEU A 130 -9.46 -0.76 15.87
C LEU A 130 -8.95 -0.01 17.11
N ALA A 131 -8.58 1.27 16.95
CA ALA A 131 -8.12 2.09 18.08
C ALA A 131 -9.24 2.30 19.13
N GLN A 132 -10.48 2.50 18.71
CA GLN A 132 -11.62 2.68 19.62
C GLN A 132 -11.93 1.44 20.46
N TRP A 133 -11.81 0.24 19.87
CA TRP A 133 -12.22 -1.01 20.53
C TRP A 133 -11.07 -1.75 21.22
N PHE A 134 -9.83 -1.56 20.74
CA PHE A 134 -8.67 -2.32 21.20
C PHE A 134 -7.56 -1.43 21.74
N ALA A 135 -7.89 -0.19 22.18
CA ALA A 135 -6.90 0.70 22.80
C ALA A 135 -6.22 0.01 23.99
N GLY A 136 -4.90 0.18 24.11
CA GLY A 136 -4.11 -0.38 25.18
C GLY A 136 -3.24 -1.56 24.74
N ARG A 137 -3.11 -2.60 25.61
CA ARG A 137 -2.08 -3.66 25.49
C ARG A 137 -2.09 -4.44 24.16
N TYR A 138 -3.23 -4.61 23.52
CA TYR A 138 -3.37 -5.45 22.33
C TYR A 138 -3.50 -4.66 21.02
N PHE A 139 -3.59 -3.35 21.07
CA PHE A 139 -3.80 -2.52 19.86
C PHE A 139 -2.74 -2.74 18.79
N ALA A 140 -1.46 -2.66 19.17
CA ALA A 140 -0.35 -2.82 18.22
C ALA A 140 -0.36 -4.21 17.55
N LEU A 141 -0.66 -5.27 18.33
CA LEU A 141 -0.75 -6.64 17.81
C LEU A 141 -1.91 -6.79 16.82
N LEU A 142 -3.10 -6.31 17.17
CA LEU A 142 -4.29 -6.43 16.33
C LEU A 142 -4.19 -5.56 15.08
N PHE A 143 -3.59 -4.39 15.19
CA PHE A 143 -3.30 -3.53 14.05
C PHE A 143 -2.31 -4.19 13.09
N ALA A 144 -1.21 -4.75 13.60
CA ALA A 144 -0.24 -5.49 12.79
C ALA A 144 -0.86 -6.72 12.12
N ALA A 145 -1.68 -7.48 12.85
CA ALA A 145 -2.41 -8.62 12.30
C ALA A 145 -3.40 -8.19 11.19
N ASN A 146 -4.07 -7.05 11.36
CA ASN A 146 -4.97 -6.49 10.34
C ASN A 146 -4.22 -6.10 9.05
N LEU A 147 -3.02 -5.51 9.17
CA LEU A 147 -2.15 -5.24 8.02
C LEU A 147 -1.67 -6.54 7.34
N SER A 148 -1.37 -7.58 8.12
CA SER A 148 -1.02 -8.90 7.57
C SER A 148 -2.17 -9.53 6.80
N LEU A 149 -3.42 -9.38 7.28
CA LEU A 149 -4.62 -9.85 6.59
C LEU A 149 -4.89 -9.05 5.30
N ALA A 150 -4.57 -7.75 5.28
CA ALA A 150 -4.57 -6.97 4.06
C ALA A 150 -3.59 -7.56 3.01
N ARG A 151 -2.36 -7.91 3.42
CA ARG A 151 -1.38 -8.55 2.52
C ARG A 151 -1.81 -9.96 2.10
N LEU A 152 -2.51 -10.69 2.97
CA LEU A 152 -3.13 -11.96 2.61
C LEU A 152 -4.19 -11.78 1.52
N GLY A 153 -4.99 -10.71 1.54
CA GLY A 153 -5.92 -10.35 0.48
C GLY A 153 -5.22 -10.20 -0.87
N SER A 154 -4.14 -9.44 -0.91
CA SER A 154 -3.29 -9.28 -2.11
C SER A 154 -2.66 -10.60 -2.58
N TYR A 155 -2.13 -11.40 -1.64
CA TYR A 155 -1.60 -12.72 -1.94
C TYR A 155 -2.65 -13.65 -2.56
N LEU A 156 -3.87 -13.65 -2.01
CA LEU A 156 -4.98 -14.45 -2.54
C LEU A 156 -5.41 -13.98 -3.94
N ALA A 157 -5.36 -12.67 -4.23
CA ALA A 157 -5.63 -12.16 -5.56
C ALA A 157 -4.63 -12.70 -6.59
N ASP A 158 -3.32 -12.69 -6.26
CA ASP A 158 -2.30 -13.30 -7.12
C ASP A 158 -2.46 -14.82 -7.26
N ARG A 159 -2.84 -15.51 -6.18
CA ARG A 159 -3.03 -16.97 -6.19
C ARG A 159 -4.36 -17.40 -6.81
N SER A 160 -5.25 -16.48 -7.12
CA SER A 160 -6.58 -16.81 -7.64
C SER A 160 -6.56 -17.59 -8.96
N PRO A 161 -5.62 -17.42 -9.91
CA PRO A 161 -5.53 -18.32 -11.07
C PRO A 161 -5.29 -19.78 -10.70
N SER A 162 -4.61 -20.07 -9.60
CA SER A 162 -4.34 -21.44 -9.15
C SER A 162 -5.58 -22.10 -8.56
N PHE A 163 -6.28 -21.44 -7.62
CA PHE A 163 -7.44 -22.06 -6.95
C PHE A 163 -8.77 -21.85 -7.67
N ALA A 164 -8.86 -20.88 -8.59
CA ALA A 164 -10.04 -20.56 -9.37
C ALA A 164 -9.80 -20.71 -10.88
N HIS A 165 -8.92 -21.62 -11.30
CA HIS A 165 -8.52 -21.83 -12.69
C HIS A 165 -9.69 -21.90 -13.66
N GLY A 166 -10.79 -22.57 -13.30
CA GLY A 166 -11.99 -22.67 -14.14
C GLY A 166 -12.69 -21.34 -14.42
N LEU A 167 -12.50 -20.30 -13.58
CA LEU A 167 -13.01 -18.96 -13.85
C LEU A 167 -12.14 -18.24 -14.89
N TYR A 168 -10.83 -18.32 -14.74
CA TYR A 168 -9.87 -17.72 -15.68
C TYR A 168 -9.92 -18.37 -17.07
N ALA A 169 -10.27 -19.66 -17.16
CA ALA A 169 -10.46 -20.34 -18.44
C ALA A 169 -11.69 -19.82 -19.24
N ARG A 170 -12.63 -19.12 -18.58
CA ARG A 170 -13.85 -18.56 -19.20
C ARG A 170 -13.70 -17.11 -19.62
N GLY A 171 -12.51 -16.52 -19.49
CA GLY A 171 -12.22 -15.13 -19.87
C GLY A 171 -12.06 -14.17 -18.68
N TRP A 172 -11.93 -12.88 -18.97
CA TRP A 172 -11.60 -11.83 -17.99
C TRP A 172 -12.70 -11.58 -16.94
N GLN A 173 -13.95 -11.74 -17.30
CA GLN A 173 -15.10 -11.31 -16.48
C GLN A 173 -15.36 -12.20 -15.25
N PRO A 174 -15.37 -13.56 -15.33
CA PRO A 174 -15.61 -14.39 -14.15
C PRO A 174 -14.62 -14.17 -12.99
N PRO A 175 -13.30 -13.96 -13.21
CA PRO A 175 -12.40 -13.55 -12.13
C PRO A 175 -12.75 -12.21 -11.49
N MET A 176 -13.29 -11.25 -12.27
CA MET A 176 -13.75 -9.97 -11.70
C MET A 176 -14.98 -10.17 -10.79
N TRP A 177 -15.88 -11.10 -11.12
CA TRP A 177 -16.99 -11.48 -10.24
C TRP A 177 -16.50 -12.20 -8.97
N LEU A 178 -15.40 -12.93 -9.02
CA LEU A 178 -14.76 -13.46 -7.82
C LEU A 178 -14.30 -12.31 -6.90
N ALA A 179 -13.73 -11.24 -7.46
CA ALA A 179 -13.37 -10.04 -6.69
C ALA A 179 -14.61 -9.36 -6.06
N VAL A 180 -15.74 -9.33 -6.79
CA VAL A 180 -17.03 -8.89 -6.21
C VAL A 180 -17.44 -9.78 -5.04
N GLY A 181 -17.25 -11.09 -5.12
CA GLY A 181 -17.51 -12.02 -4.01
C GLY A 181 -16.72 -11.65 -2.75
N PHE A 182 -15.44 -11.33 -2.88
CA PHE A 182 -14.60 -10.83 -1.77
C PHE A 182 -15.09 -9.46 -1.25
N ALA A 183 -15.55 -8.56 -2.15
CA ALA A 183 -16.11 -7.28 -1.75
C ALA A 183 -17.45 -7.46 -0.98
N VAL A 184 -18.28 -8.42 -1.37
CA VAL A 184 -19.51 -8.80 -0.62
C VAL A 184 -19.16 -9.34 0.77
N ALA A 185 -18.16 -10.22 0.87
CA ALA A 185 -17.70 -10.73 2.17
C ALA A 185 -17.13 -9.60 3.04
N SER A 186 -16.41 -8.66 2.45
CA SER A 186 -15.91 -7.44 3.08
C SER A 186 -17.07 -6.59 3.62
N PHE A 187 -18.09 -6.36 2.81
CA PHE A 187 -19.29 -5.60 3.20
C PHE A 187 -20.09 -6.29 4.31
N ALA A 188 -20.23 -7.63 4.24
CA ALA A 188 -20.84 -8.39 5.33
C ALA A 188 -20.07 -8.25 6.65
N GLY A 189 -18.74 -8.31 6.59
CA GLY A 189 -17.88 -8.04 7.76
C GLY A 189 -18.06 -6.63 8.32
N ALA A 190 -18.20 -5.62 7.48
CA ALA A 190 -18.50 -4.25 7.88
C ALA A 190 -19.88 -4.12 8.56
N LEU A 191 -20.88 -4.84 8.06
CA LEU A 191 -22.23 -4.87 8.70
C LEU A 191 -22.18 -5.57 10.05
N VAL A 192 -21.46 -6.67 10.19
CA VAL A 192 -21.26 -7.35 11.49
C VAL A 192 -20.63 -6.37 12.49
N TYR A 193 -19.53 -5.72 12.10
CA TYR A 193 -18.90 -4.69 12.92
C TYR A 193 -19.89 -3.58 13.30
N PHE A 194 -20.64 -3.04 12.35
CA PHE A 194 -21.61 -1.96 12.56
C PHE A 194 -22.70 -2.34 13.59
N VAL A 195 -23.27 -3.54 13.47
CA VAL A 195 -24.33 -4.02 14.37
C VAL A 195 -23.80 -4.20 15.78
N LEU A 196 -22.61 -4.80 15.91
CA LEU A 196 -21.99 -5.03 17.21
C LEU A 196 -21.57 -3.71 17.87
N ASP A 197 -20.92 -2.82 17.13
CA ASP A 197 -20.54 -1.48 17.62
C ASP A 197 -21.77 -0.67 18.09
N ARG A 198 -22.87 -0.75 17.34
CA ARG A 198 -24.11 -0.05 17.73
C ARG A 198 -24.72 -0.58 19.02
N ARG A 199 -24.56 -1.89 19.30
CA ARG A 199 -25.12 -2.54 20.51
C ARG A 199 -24.24 -2.31 21.73
N GLU A 200 -22.94 -2.38 21.57
CA GLU A 200 -21.98 -2.45 22.66
C GLU A 200 -21.27 -1.10 22.94
N ALA A 201 -21.32 -0.15 21.98
CA ALA A 201 -20.63 1.13 22.17
C ALA A 201 -21.18 1.84 23.41
N PRO A 202 -20.33 2.19 24.38
CA PRO A 202 -20.73 3.00 25.51
C PRO A 202 -21.39 4.30 25.01
N ARG A 203 -22.47 4.74 25.61
CA ARG A 203 -23.15 6.00 25.26
C ARG A 203 -22.36 7.27 25.60
N GLY A 204 -21.03 7.17 25.67
CA GLY A 204 -20.11 8.26 25.83
C GLY A 204 -18.93 8.02 24.86
N THR A 205 -18.92 8.74 23.77
CA THR A 205 -17.84 8.73 22.78
C THR A 205 -16.50 8.83 23.48
N LEU A 206 -15.61 7.86 23.23
CA LEU A 206 -14.17 8.09 23.40
C LEU A 206 -13.84 9.37 22.64
N ALA A 207 -13.36 10.38 23.35
CA ALA A 207 -12.92 11.61 22.73
C ALA A 207 -11.90 11.22 21.64
N LEU A 208 -12.26 11.48 20.39
CA LEU A 208 -11.31 11.36 19.29
C LEU A 208 -10.10 12.24 19.60
N PRO A 209 -8.89 11.82 19.24
CA PRO A 209 -7.76 12.73 19.32
C PRO A 209 -8.14 14.04 18.59
N PRO A 210 -7.64 15.20 19.06
CA PRO A 210 -7.96 16.46 18.44
C PRO A 210 -7.72 16.37 16.93
N PRO A 211 -8.58 17.00 16.10
CA PRO A 211 -8.42 16.94 14.67
C PRO A 211 -6.99 17.36 14.31
N PRO A 212 -6.36 16.72 13.32
CA PRO A 212 -5.03 17.12 12.90
C PRO A 212 -5.04 18.62 12.59
N GLU A 213 -4.05 19.33 13.06
CA GLU A 213 -3.90 20.76 12.81
C GLU A 213 -4.08 21.05 11.32
N ARG A 214 -4.72 22.19 11.01
CA ARG A 214 -5.02 22.55 9.62
C ARG A 214 -3.76 22.47 8.79
N PHE A 215 -3.82 21.70 7.69
CA PHE A 215 -2.74 21.60 6.73
C PHE A 215 -2.37 22.99 6.21
N ASP A 216 -1.21 23.51 6.62
CA ASP A 216 -0.72 24.80 6.17
C ASP A 216 0.37 24.60 5.11
N TRP A 217 0.04 24.93 3.86
CA TRP A 217 0.96 24.86 2.72
C TRP A 217 2.24 25.71 2.91
N ARG A 218 2.20 26.72 3.80
CA ARG A 218 3.35 27.59 4.07
C ARG A 218 4.48 26.83 4.76
N HIS A 219 4.17 25.75 5.48
CA HIS A 219 5.16 24.90 6.13
C HIS A 219 5.82 23.87 5.20
N LEU A 220 5.36 23.72 3.94
CA LEU A 220 5.96 22.81 2.98
C LEU A 220 7.47 23.00 2.81
N LEU A 221 7.92 24.24 2.76
CA LEU A 221 9.33 24.57 2.56
C LEU A 221 10.16 24.62 3.86
N SER A 222 9.53 24.45 5.03
CA SER A 222 10.22 24.46 6.33
C SER A 222 10.86 23.13 6.70
N PHE A 223 10.53 22.05 6.00
CA PHE A 223 11.13 20.74 6.28
C PHE A 223 12.59 20.69 5.82
N ARG A 224 13.39 19.98 6.62
CA ARG A 224 14.81 19.76 6.34
C ARG A 224 15.02 18.89 5.09
N SER A 225 16.20 18.97 4.49
CA SER A 225 16.58 18.18 3.29
C SER A 225 16.46 16.67 3.53
N GLU A 226 16.74 16.21 4.75
CA GLU A 226 16.63 14.79 5.12
C GLU A 226 15.18 14.27 5.01
N TYR A 227 14.19 15.11 5.35
CA TYR A 227 12.78 14.76 5.15
C TYR A 227 12.46 14.59 3.66
N TRP A 228 12.93 15.52 2.80
CA TRP A 228 12.68 15.44 1.36
C TRP A 228 13.38 14.25 0.70
N LEU A 229 14.54 13.85 1.18
CA LEU A 229 15.21 12.60 0.76
C LEU A 229 14.39 11.37 1.16
N LEU A 230 13.80 11.38 2.35
CA LEU A 230 12.90 10.33 2.80
C LEU A 230 11.63 10.26 1.95
N VAL A 231 11.03 11.42 1.60
CA VAL A 231 9.90 11.52 0.68
C VAL A 231 10.27 11.00 -0.70
N GLY A 232 11.41 11.41 -1.26
CA GLY A 232 11.91 10.91 -2.55
C GLY A 232 12.09 9.39 -2.55
N THR A 233 12.65 8.85 -1.47
CA THR A 233 12.74 7.39 -1.28
C THR A 233 11.37 6.74 -1.28
N CYS A 234 10.40 7.27 -0.52
CA CYS A 234 9.03 6.76 -0.45
C CYS A 234 8.37 6.74 -1.83
N VAL A 235 8.37 7.88 -2.52
CA VAL A 235 7.78 8.01 -3.85
C VAL A 235 8.39 7.01 -4.82
N ALA A 236 9.72 6.92 -4.88
CA ALA A 236 10.40 6.03 -5.81
C ALA A 236 10.11 4.54 -5.51
N PHE A 237 10.18 4.12 -4.25
CA PHE A 237 9.84 2.74 -3.87
C PHE A 237 8.41 2.35 -4.24
N TYR A 238 7.44 3.18 -3.87
CA TYR A 238 6.04 2.90 -4.17
C TYR A 238 5.76 2.91 -5.68
N SER A 239 6.37 3.85 -6.41
CA SER A 239 6.24 3.98 -7.87
C SER A 239 6.90 2.83 -8.65
N VAL A 240 7.77 2.05 -8.02
CA VAL A 240 8.33 0.83 -8.62
C VAL A 240 7.49 -0.39 -8.25
N ILE A 241 7.33 -0.63 -6.94
CA ILE A 241 6.83 -1.91 -6.45
C ILE A 241 5.38 -2.13 -6.86
N PHE A 242 4.50 -1.16 -6.61
CA PHE A 242 3.08 -1.34 -6.89
C PHE A 242 2.76 -1.34 -8.38
N PRO A 243 3.23 -0.39 -9.22
CA PRO A 243 2.95 -0.44 -10.65
C PRO A 243 3.51 -1.69 -11.32
N PHE A 244 4.73 -2.11 -10.96
CA PHE A 244 5.27 -3.35 -11.49
C PHE A 244 4.46 -4.56 -11.01
N ARG A 245 4.40 -4.80 -9.70
CA ARG A 245 3.80 -6.01 -9.11
C ARG A 245 2.28 -6.08 -9.30
N SER A 246 1.56 -4.98 -9.05
CA SER A 246 0.08 -4.98 -9.04
C SER A 246 -0.55 -4.70 -10.40
N THR A 247 0.27 -4.44 -11.45
CA THR A 247 -0.24 -4.14 -12.78
C THR A 247 0.43 -4.98 -13.86
N PHE A 248 1.76 -4.91 -13.99
CA PHE A 248 2.46 -5.40 -15.18
C PHE A 248 3.21 -6.72 -15.00
N ALA A 249 3.62 -7.10 -13.78
CA ALA A 249 4.51 -8.23 -13.57
C ALA A 249 3.94 -9.56 -14.09
N ILE A 250 2.68 -9.87 -13.83
CA ILE A 250 2.06 -11.12 -14.28
C ILE A 250 2.01 -11.16 -15.80
N LYS A 251 1.56 -10.08 -16.45
CA LYS A 251 1.53 -9.98 -17.93
C LYS A 251 2.93 -10.06 -18.53
N TYR A 252 3.91 -9.37 -17.95
CA TYR A 252 5.32 -9.45 -18.35
C TYR A 252 5.85 -10.88 -18.26
N LEU A 253 5.63 -11.57 -17.15
CA LEU A 253 6.07 -12.96 -16.96
C LEU A 253 5.41 -13.92 -17.96
N GLN A 254 4.15 -13.69 -18.30
CA GLN A 254 3.46 -14.48 -19.32
C GLN A 254 4.01 -14.21 -20.71
N GLN A 255 4.08 -12.95 -21.12
CA GLN A 255 4.38 -12.58 -22.51
C GLN A 255 5.88 -12.56 -22.81
N ALA A 256 6.72 -12.08 -21.89
CA ALA A 256 8.16 -11.97 -22.11
C ALA A 256 8.93 -13.22 -21.71
N GLN A 257 8.46 -13.97 -20.70
CA GLN A 257 9.13 -15.18 -20.23
C GLN A 257 8.39 -16.48 -20.60
N GLY A 258 7.24 -16.40 -21.28
CA GLY A 258 6.49 -17.54 -21.77
C GLY A 258 5.85 -18.39 -20.65
N LEU A 259 5.67 -17.83 -19.44
CA LEU A 259 5.10 -18.56 -18.32
C LEU A 259 3.59 -18.68 -18.45
N SER A 260 3.02 -19.79 -17.94
CA SER A 260 1.58 -19.90 -17.78
C SER A 260 1.07 -18.85 -16.78
N LEU A 261 -0.22 -18.49 -16.86
CA LEU A 261 -0.85 -17.57 -15.92
C LEU A 261 -0.67 -18.02 -14.47
N ASP A 262 -0.83 -19.31 -14.20
CA ASP A 262 -0.66 -19.88 -12.85
C ASP A 262 0.78 -19.73 -12.34
N ALA A 263 1.77 -20.05 -13.18
CA ALA A 263 3.19 -19.89 -12.83
C ALA A 263 3.55 -18.42 -12.61
N ALA A 264 3.17 -17.52 -13.52
CA ALA A 264 3.43 -16.10 -13.43
C ALA A 264 2.80 -15.48 -12.16
N SER A 265 1.54 -15.81 -11.88
CA SER A 265 0.80 -15.35 -10.71
C SER A 265 1.39 -15.92 -9.41
N THR A 266 1.80 -17.17 -9.40
CA THR A 266 2.48 -17.79 -8.26
C THR A 266 3.79 -17.06 -7.94
N LEU A 267 4.61 -16.79 -8.94
CA LEU A 267 5.88 -16.07 -8.75
C LEU A 267 5.63 -14.63 -8.28
N ASN A 268 4.61 -13.95 -8.82
CA ASN A 268 4.25 -12.61 -8.37
C ASN A 268 3.81 -12.59 -6.89
N SER A 269 3.09 -13.62 -6.44
CA SER A 269 2.63 -13.73 -5.05
C SER A 269 3.78 -13.77 -4.02
N TYR A 270 4.98 -14.18 -4.43
CA TYR A 270 6.17 -14.23 -3.56
C TYR A 270 6.57 -12.85 -3.03
N VAL A 271 6.21 -11.76 -3.70
CA VAL A 271 6.45 -10.41 -3.22
C VAL A 271 5.78 -10.20 -1.84
N PHE A 272 4.51 -10.52 -1.71
CA PHE A 272 3.83 -10.35 -0.43
C PHE A 272 4.06 -11.50 0.54
N LEU A 273 4.28 -12.70 0.05
CA LEU A 273 4.69 -13.80 0.90
C LEU A 273 6.00 -13.48 1.62
N ALA A 274 7.02 -13.02 0.89
CA ALA A 274 8.28 -12.59 1.47
C ALA A 274 8.10 -11.42 2.46
N ALA A 275 7.24 -10.45 2.11
CA ALA A 275 6.97 -9.29 2.95
C ALA A 275 6.31 -9.66 4.29
N VAL A 276 5.42 -10.63 4.31
CA VAL A 276 4.76 -11.10 5.55
C VAL A 276 5.79 -11.57 6.58
N PHE A 277 6.83 -12.27 6.14
CA PHE A 277 7.89 -12.76 7.03
C PHE A 277 8.97 -11.72 7.30
N ALA A 278 9.36 -10.94 6.31
CA ALA A 278 10.47 -10.01 6.44
C ALA A 278 10.11 -8.73 7.22
N THR A 279 8.86 -8.24 7.13
CA THR A 279 8.44 -7.01 7.82
C THR A 279 8.60 -7.08 9.34
N PRO A 280 8.15 -8.13 10.06
CA PRO A 280 8.36 -8.24 11.50
C PRO A 280 9.85 -8.33 11.88
N VAL A 281 10.65 -9.03 11.07
CA VAL A 281 12.09 -9.18 11.30
C VAL A 281 12.78 -7.82 11.22
N PHE A 282 12.48 -7.02 10.22
CA PHE A 282 13.07 -5.68 10.07
C PHE A 282 12.58 -4.70 11.14
N GLY A 283 11.30 -4.78 11.54
CA GLY A 283 10.80 -4.02 12.68
C GLY A 283 11.57 -4.33 13.95
N LEU A 284 11.79 -5.61 14.26
CA LEU A 284 12.57 -6.04 15.42
C LEU A 284 14.04 -5.60 15.35
N ILE A 285 14.66 -5.66 14.17
CA ILE A 285 16.03 -5.18 13.97
C ILE A 285 16.09 -3.66 14.20
N LEU A 286 15.09 -2.91 13.71
CA LEU A 286 15.02 -1.47 13.92
C LEU A 286 14.90 -1.13 15.42
N ASP A 287 13.98 -1.77 16.12
CA ASP A 287 13.76 -1.56 17.57
C ASP A 287 15.03 -1.82 18.39
N ARG A 288 15.80 -2.84 18.01
CA ARG A 288 17.05 -3.19 18.71
C ARG A 288 18.24 -2.30 18.35
N THR A 289 18.30 -1.80 17.13
CA THR A 289 19.50 -1.10 16.62
C THR A 289 19.33 0.41 16.53
N GLY A 290 18.12 0.91 16.37
CA GLY A 290 17.83 2.33 16.14
C GLY A 290 18.46 2.91 14.85
N ARG A 291 18.94 2.05 13.92
CA ARG A 291 19.75 2.44 12.76
C ARG A 291 18.90 2.61 11.51
N ASN A 292 17.91 3.50 11.55
CA ASN A 292 16.92 3.72 10.48
C ASN A 292 17.55 3.90 9.10
N ALA A 293 18.47 4.85 8.92
CA ALA A 293 19.06 5.15 7.62
C ALA A 293 19.88 3.98 7.04
N ARG A 294 20.56 3.19 7.87
CA ARG A 294 21.31 2.01 7.43
C ARG A 294 20.39 0.89 6.95
N LEU A 295 19.31 0.66 7.68
CA LEU A 295 18.30 -0.34 7.30
C LEU A 295 17.57 0.06 6.01
N LEU A 296 17.19 1.33 5.88
CA LEU A 296 16.61 1.85 4.63
C LEU A 296 17.56 1.66 3.45
N ALA A 297 18.84 1.98 3.61
CA ALA A 297 19.84 1.80 2.55
C ALA A 297 20.00 0.32 2.16
N ALA A 298 19.96 -0.61 3.13
CA ALA A 298 19.99 -2.04 2.86
C ALA A 298 18.77 -2.48 2.03
N GLY A 299 17.55 -2.02 2.39
CA GLY A 299 16.34 -2.28 1.61
C GLY A 299 16.39 -1.67 0.22
N ALA A 300 16.92 -0.45 0.11
CA ALA A 300 17.02 0.26 -1.16
C ALA A 300 18.00 -0.38 -2.15
N VAL A 301 19.04 -1.09 -1.68
CA VAL A 301 19.93 -1.87 -2.56
C VAL A 301 19.21 -3.06 -3.19
N LEU A 302 18.31 -3.71 -2.43
CA LEU A 302 17.59 -4.89 -2.91
C LEU A 302 16.63 -4.56 -4.06
N LEU A 303 16.14 -3.32 -4.13
CA LEU A 303 15.18 -2.90 -5.15
C LEU A 303 15.79 -2.93 -6.57
N PRO A 304 16.87 -2.20 -6.90
CA PRO A 304 17.51 -2.30 -8.20
C PRO A 304 18.12 -3.70 -8.44
N LEU A 305 18.59 -4.38 -7.40
CA LEU A 305 19.11 -5.75 -7.51
C LEU A 305 18.01 -6.73 -7.97
N SER A 306 16.76 -6.56 -7.53
CA SER A 306 15.65 -7.41 -7.97
C SER A 306 15.41 -7.29 -9.48
N PHE A 307 15.45 -6.07 -10.04
CA PHE A 307 15.30 -5.84 -11.48
C PHE A 307 16.53 -6.32 -12.27
N LEU A 308 17.74 -6.10 -11.75
CA LEU A 308 18.97 -6.63 -12.37
C LEU A 308 18.90 -8.16 -12.49
N VAL A 309 18.53 -8.84 -11.42
CA VAL A 309 18.36 -10.31 -11.42
C VAL A 309 17.29 -10.73 -12.43
N LEU A 310 16.15 -10.02 -12.47
CA LEU A 310 15.05 -10.33 -13.39
C LEU A 310 15.48 -10.27 -14.87
N VAL A 311 16.33 -9.29 -15.21
CA VAL A 311 16.74 -9.03 -16.61
C VAL A 311 17.95 -9.88 -17.01
N THR A 312 18.91 -10.11 -16.09
CA THR A 312 20.21 -10.73 -16.46
C THR A 312 20.25 -12.23 -16.26
N LEU A 313 19.41 -12.78 -15.38
CA LEU A 313 19.44 -14.22 -15.04
C LEU A 313 18.18 -14.93 -15.54
N PRO A 314 18.24 -15.69 -16.66
CA PRO A 314 17.09 -16.45 -17.12
C PRO A 314 16.54 -17.41 -16.04
N GLY A 315 15.21 -17.50 -15.93
CA GLY A 315 14.55 -18.36 -14.93
C GLY A 315 14.58 -17.84 -13.50
N SER A 316 15.10 -16.64 -13.24
CA SER A 316 15.26 -16.08 -11.88
C SER A 316 14.06 -15.28 -11.37
N ALA A 317 12.92 -15.32 -12.05
CA ALA A 317 11.73 -14.54 -11.68
C ALA A 317 11.33 -14.76 -10.20
N GLY A 318 11.43 -15.99 -9.69
CA GLY A 318 11.12 -16.29 -8.28
C GLY A 318 12.11 -15.63 -7.30
N LEU A 319 13.39 -15.58 -7.64
CA LEU A 319 14.39 -14.87 -6.84
C LEU A 319 14.15 -13.37 -6.89
N SER A 320 13.90 -12.81 -8.08
CA SER A 320 13.60 -11.39 -8.28
C SER A 320 12.39 -10.94 -7.47
N THR A 321 11.26 -11.65 -7.57
CA THR A 321 10.02 -11.32 -6.83
C THR A 321 10.19 -11.48 -5.33
N THR A 322 10.98 -12.45 -4.87
CA THR A 322 11.33 -12.61 -3.44
C THR A 322 12.17 -11.42 -2.95
N LEU A 323 13.21 -11.03 -3.69
CA LEU A 323 14.03 -9.85 -3.37
C LEU A 323 13.19 -8.57 -3.35
N LEU A 324 12.27 -8.42 -4.31
CA LEU A 324 11.33 -7.30 -4.36
C LEU A 324 10.45 -7.26 -3.09
N GLY A 325 9.96 -8.41 -2.63
CA GLY A 325 9.16 -8.53 -1.41
C GLY A 325 9.95 -8.25 -0.13
N VAL A 326 11.19 -8.72 -0.05
CA VAL A 326 12.09 -8.37 1.06
C VAL A 326 12.36 -6.87 1.05
N SER A 327 12.66 -6.28 -0.12
CA SER A 327 12.84 -4.83 -0.26
C SER A 327 11.58 -4.05 0.15
N PHE A 328 10.39 -4.49 -0.28
CA PHE A 328 9.12 -3.88 0.11
C PHE A 328 8.92 -3.81 1.62
N SER A 329 9.40 -4.82 2.36
CA SER A 329 9.23 -4.91 3.81
C SER A 329 9.86 -3.76 4.60
N PHE A 330 10.86 -3.10 4.03
CA PHE A 330 11.47 -1.92 4.64
C PHE A 330 10.55 -0.69 4.65
N LEU A 331 9.55 -0.63 3.77
CA LEU A 331 8.60 0.49 3.74
C LEU A 331 7.79 0.56 5.05
N PRO A 332 6.96 -0.45 5.39
CA PRO A 332 6.16 -0.39 6.61
C PRO A 332 7.02 -0.49 7.87
N ALA A 333 8.11 -1.27 7.85
CA ALA A 333 8.92 -1.53 9.04
C ALA A 333 9.88 -0.40 9.40
N VAL A 334 10.42 0.32 8.43
CA VAL A 334 11.51 1.29 8.65
C VAL A 334 11.18 2.67 8.13
N LEU A 335 10.69 2.80 6.88
CA LEU A 335 10.52 4.11 6.25
C LEU A 335 9.45 4.96 6.94
N TRP A 336 8.25 4.43 7.14
CA TRP A 336 7.17 5.14 7.80
C TRP A 336 7.49 5.56 9.25
N PRO A 337 8.05 4.70 10.11
CA PRO A 337 8.50 5.12 11.44
C PRO A 337 9.61 6.18 11.42
N THR A 338 10.40 6.24 10.35
CA THR A 338 11.52 7.18 10.23
C THR A 338 11.06 8.63 10.01
N VAL A 339 9.82 8.86 9.56
CA VAL A 339 9.23 10.21 9.38
C VAL A 339 9.31 11.03 10.68
N VAL A 340 9.03 10.40 11.82
CA VAL A 340 9.07 11.04 13.15
C VAL A 340 10.47 11.62 13.46
N ARG A 341 11.52 11.02 12.94
CA ARG A 341 12.90 11.45 13.19
C ARG A 341 13.29 12.74 12.47
N TYR A 342 12.67 12.98 11.29
CA TYR A 342 13.05 14.08 10.39
C TYR A 342 11.97 15.16 10.29
N SER A 343 10.91 15.05 11.11
CA SER A 343 9.81 16.00 11.15
C SER A 343 9.62 16.56 12.54
N PRO A 344 9.31 17.87 12.71
CA PRO A 344 8.95 18.43 13.99
C PRO A 344 7.70 17.73 14.56
N PRO A 345 7.63 17.47 15.89
CA PRO A 345 6.48 16.81 16.51
C PRO A 345 5.14 17.49 16.20
N GLU A 346 5.14 18.82 16.12
CA GLU A 346 3.96 19.66 15.86
C GLU A 346 3.49 19.56 14.40
N GLN A 347 4.34 19.06 13.48
CA GLN A 347 4.06 18.99 12.04
C GLN A 347 3.99 17.55 11.53
N LEU A 348 3.90 16.54 12.40
CA LEU A 348 3.88 15.14 11.98
C LEU A 348 2.71 14.82 11.06
N GLY A 349 1.52 15.33 11.34
CA GLY A 349 0.35 15.13 10.48
C GLY A 349 0.58 15.68 9.07
N THR A 350 1.15 16.88 8.97
CA THR A 350 1.51 17.52 7.69
C THR A 350 2.59 16.70 6.95
N ALA A 351 3.61 16.22 7.66
CA ALA A 351 4.66 15.40 7.08
C ALA A 351 4.12 14.10 6.50
N TYR A 352 3.30 13.36 7.24
CA TYR A 352 2.65 12.14 6.74
C TYR A 352 1.73 12.45 5.56
N GLY A 353 0.95 13.52 5.62
CA GLY A 353 0.05 13.95 4.55
C GLY A 353 0.77 14.26 3.25
N ILE A 354 1.85 15.07 3.29
CA ILE A 354 2.68 15.38 2.12
C ILE A 354 3.27 14.10 1.53
N MET A 355 3.88 13.27 2.36
CA MET A 355 4.52 12.03 1.92
C MET A 355 3.52 11.09 1.24
N THR A 356 2.31 10.93 1.81
CA THR A 356 1.25 10.10 1.22
C THR A 356 0.71 10.69 -0.08
N THR A 357 0.50 12.00 -0.15
CA THR A 357 0.05 12.69 -1.38
C THR A 357 1.05 12.50 -2.52
N LEU A 358 2.33 12.75 -2.27
CA LEU A 358 3.38 12.59 -3.29
C LEU A 358 3.60 11.13 -3.67
N GLN A 359 3.48 10.20 -2.71
CA GLN A 359 3.49 8.76 -2.97
C GLN A 359 2.38 8.36 -3.95
N ASN A 360 1.14 8.80 -3.71
CA ASN A 360 0.01 8.48 -4.60
C ASN A 360 0.14 9.14 -5.97
N ALA A 361 0.68 10.36 -6.04
CA ALA A 361 1.00 11.01 -7.31
C ALA A 361 2.07 10.21 -8.09
N GLY A 362 3.10 9.70 -7.42
CA GLY A 362 4.10 8.82 -7.99
C GLY A 362 3.51 7.50 -8.52
N LEU A 363 2.65 6.86 -7.72
CA LEU A 363 1.92 5.64 -8.12
C LEU A 363 1.07 5.88 -9.36
N PHE A 364 0.30 6.98 -9.38
CA PHE A 364 -0.52 7.38 -10.51
C PHE A 364 0.31 7.55 -11.78
N GLY A 365 1.36 8.37 -11.71
CA GLY A 365 2.22 8.63 -12.86
C GLY A 365 2.98 7.39 -13.35
N ALA A 366 3.55 6.61 -12.44
CA ALA A 366 4.35 5.44 -12.79
C ALA A 366 3.53 4.34 -13.49
N ASN A 367 2.28 4.11 -13.10
CA ASN A 367 1.40 3.17 -13.79
C ASN A 367 1.13 3.59 -15.24
N ILE A 368 0.84 4.88 -15.47
CA ILE A 368 0.56 5.41 -16.82
C ILE A 368 1.82 5.38 -17.67
N ILE A 369 2.95 5.85 -17.14
CA ILE A 369 4.24 5.89 -17.86
C ILE A 369 4.67 4.48 -18.25
N ALA A 370 4.59 3.52 -17.35
CA ALA A 370 4.98 2.13 -17.63
C ALA A 370 4.11 1.51 -18.74
N GLY A 371 2.80 1.74 -18.70
CA GLY A 371 1.89 1.29 -19.76
C GLY A 371 2.19 1.96 -21.10
N TYR A 372 2.39 3.28 -21.10
CA TYR A 372 2.75 4.04 -22.31
C TYR A 372 4.07 3.56 -22.94
N LEU A 373 5.09 3.25 -22.13
CA LEU A 373 6.34 2.69 -22.60
C LEU A 373 6.14 1.34 -23.27
N ASN A 374 5.32 0.46 -22.71
CA ASN A 374 5.00 -0.82 -23.31
C ASN A 374 4.26 -0.66 -24.66
N ASP A 375 3.26 0.23 -24.72
CA ASP A 375 2.49 0.47 -25.95
C ASP A 375 3.39 1.03 -27.07
N THR A 376 4.23 2.03 -26.76
CA THR A 376 5.10 2.68 -27.75
C THR A 376 6.23 1.78 -28.25
N SER A 377 6.69 0.84 -27.43
CA SER A 377 7.70 -0.16 -27.82
C SER A 377 7.12 -1.44 -28.40
N GLY A 378 5.78 -1.55 -28.48
CA GLY A 378 5.10 -2.73 -29.02
C GLY A 378 5.33 -3.99 -28.17
N ALA A 379 5.37 -3.85 -26.84
CA ALA A 379 5.58 -4.94 -25.91
C ALA A 379 4.49 -6.01 -26.05
N SER A 380 4.88 -7.25 -26.31
CA SER A 380 3.95 -8.36 -26.53
C SER A 380 4.69 -9.71 -26.46
N ALA A 381 3.94 -10.81 -26.52
CA ALA A 381 4.53 -12.15 -26.62
C ALA A 381 5.36 -12.37 -27.90
N VAL A 382 5.03 -11.65 -28.98
CA VAL A 382 5.78 -11.69 -30.25
C VAL A 382 7.01 -10.77 -30.19
N ASN A 383 6.95 -9.71 -29.40
CA ASN A 383 8.05 -8.78 -29.14
C ASN A 383 8.37 -8.65 -27.65
N PRO A 384 8.99 -9.66 -27.02
CA PRO A 384 9.36 -9.62 -25.61
C PRO A 384 10.34 -8.49 -25.27
N GLY A 385 11.20 -8.10 -26.22
CA GLY A 385 12.13 -6.97 -26.08
C GLY A 385 11.44 -5.62 -25.90
N GLY A 386 10.18 -5.50 -26.32
CA GLY A 386 9.36 -4.31 -26.10
C GLY A 386 9.10 -3.97 -24.64
N TYR A 387 9.28 -4.90 -23.70
CA TYR A 387 9.21 -4.62 -22.26
C TYR A 387 10.46 -3.93 -21.70
N ALA A 388 11.56 -3.86 -22.44
CA ALA A 388 12.82 -3.27 -21.96
C ALA A 388 12.68 -1.81 -21.50
N PRO A 389 11.98 -0.89 -22.20
CA PRO A 389 11.81 0.49 -21.73
C PRO A 389 11.10 0.59 -20.37
N MET A 390 10.07 -0.22 -20.13
CA MET A 390 9.38 -0.28 -18.84
C MET A 390 10.31 -0.79 -17.73
N LEU A 391 11.09 -1.83 -18.00
CA LEU A 391 12.04 -2.39 -17.01
C LEU A 391 13.17 -1.40 -16.70
N TRP A 392 13.69 -0.67 -17.70
CA TRP A 392 14.63 0.41 -17.49
C TRP A 392 14.05 1.56 -16.68
N PHE A 393 12.79 1.94 -16.94
CA PHE A 393 12.10 2.96 -16.16
C PHE A 393 12.02 2.58 -14.68
N PHE A 394 11.61 1.35 -14.36
CA PHE A 394 11.58 0.87 -12.98
C PHE A 394 12.98 0.70 -12.39
N GLY A 395 13.96 0.28 -13.19
CA GLY A 395 15.35 0.21 -12.78
C GLY A 395 15.93 1.58 -12.39
N LEU A 396 15.68 2.62 -13.19
CA LEU A 396 16.10 4.00 -12.90
C LEU A 396 15.40 4.57 -11.66
N LEU A 397 14.10 4.35 -11.49
CA LEU A 397 13.40 4.73 -10.27
C LEU A 397 13.94 4.00 -9.03
N SER A 398 14.29 2.72 -9.19
CA SER A 398 14.93 1.92 -8.13
C SER A 398 16.29 2.49 -7.74
N LEU A 399 17.08 2.90 -8.73
CA LEU A 399 18.36 3.57 -8.50
C LEU A 399 18.16 4.94 -7.81
N ALA A 400 17.14 5.70 -8.20
CA ALA A 400 16.82 6.97 -7.55
C ALA A 400 16.44 6.75 -6.07
N ALA A 401 15.66 5.72 -5.75
CA ALA A 401 15.36 5.35 -4.37
C ALA A 401 16.63 5.02 -3.58
N PHE A 402 17.53 4.25 -4.17
CA PHE A 402 18.83 3.94 -3.57
C PHE A 402 19.68 5.18 -3.34
N LEU A 403 19.78 6.08 -4.33
CA LEU A 403 20.56 7.32 -4.21
C LEU A 403 19.99 8.25 -3.13
N CYS A 404 18.67 8.40 -3.03
CA CYS A 404 18.01 9.16 -1.95
C CYS A 404 18.35 8.58 -0.57
N THR A 405 18.31 7.26 -0.41
CA THR A 405 18.65 6.63 0.88
C THR A 405 20.14 6.69 1.18
N ALA A 406 21.01 6.60 0.18
CA ALA A 406 22.46 6.77 0.34
C ALA A 406 22.81 8.20 0.78
N ALA A 407 22.17 9.20 0.17
CA ALA A 407 22.30 10.60 0.57
C ALA A 407 21.79 10.80 2.02
N LEU A 408 20.64 10.24 2.37
CA LEU A 408 20.11 10.29 3.74
C LEU A 408 21.11 9.69 4.75
N LEU A 409 21.70 8.55 4.43
CA LEU A 409 22.72 7.91 5.25
C LEU A 409 23.97 8.77 5.42
N TRP A 410 24.37 9.49 4.38
CA TRP A 410 25.51 10.40 4.43
C TRP A 410 25.23 11.60 5.35
N PHE A 411 24.07 12.23 5.25
CA PHE A 411 23.64 13.32 6.14
C PHE A 411 23.54 12.87 7.60
N ASP A 412 23.01 11.67 7.85
CA ASP A 412 22.85 11.11 9.20
C ASP A 412 24.22 10.90 9.88
N ARG A 413 25.24 10.46 9.13
CA ARG A 413 26.62 10.33 9.63
C ARG A 413 27.26 11.69 9.93
N GLY A 414 27.04 12.69 9.08
CA GLY A 414 27.57 14.04 9.27
C GLY A 414 26.99 14.76 10.49
N SER A 415 25.72 14.51 10.82
CA SER A 415 25.09 15.07 12.02
C SER A 415 25.59 14.40 13.30
N ALA A 416 25.76 13.08 13.29
CA ALA A 416 26.32 12.32 14.41
C ALA A 416 27.78 12.73 14.71
N ALA A 417 28.58 12.97 13.67
CA ALA A 417 29.96 13.42 13.83
C ALA A 417 30.07 14.84 14.41
N ARG A 418 29.14 15.73 14.04
CA ARG A 418 29.08 17.11 14.58
C ARG A 418 28.64 17.16 16.04
N SER A 419 27.74 16.29 16.47
CA SER A 419 27.35 16.17 17.89
C SER A 419 28.37 15.45 18.77
N ALA A 420 29.30 14.71 18.18
CA ALA A 420 30.39 14.03 18.89
C ALA A 420 31.71 14.86 18.98
N ALA A 421 31.79 15.98 18.25
CA ALA A 421 32.93 16.90 18.34
C ALA A 421 32.89 17.58 19.72
N PRO A 422 33.97 17.50 20.54
CA PRO A 422 34.02 18.16 21.84
C PRO A 422 33.81 19.66 21.62
N ALA A 423 32.93 20.26 22.44
CA ALA A 423 32.79 21.71 22.50
C ALA A 423 34.19 22.30 22.76
N GLY A 424 34.75 22.96 21.74
CA GLY A 424 36.07 23.54 21.83
C GLY A 424 36.16 24.42 23.07
N HIS A 425 37.14 24.18 23.89
CA HIS A 425 37.50 25.04 25.01
C HIS A 425 37.69 26.46 24.48
N GLY A 426 36.65 27.27 24.58
CA GLY A 426 36.76 28.72 24.48
C GLY A 426 37.70 29.16 25.60
N GLY A 427 38.97 29.43 25.23
CA GLY A 427 39.97 29.90 26.15
C GLY A 427 39.48 31.12 26.92
N GLN A 428 39.42 31.01 28.22
CA GLN A 428 39.60 32.12 29.13
C GLN A 428 40.98 32.69 28.84
N LEU A 429 41.04 33.84 28.18
CA LEU A 429 42.17 34.75 28.28
C LEU A 429 41.78 35.84 29.24
N THR A 430 42.50 35.90 30.31
CA THR A 430 42.58 36.86 31.41
C THR A 430 42.41 38.33 31.02
#